data_c4d06774779eff2ca648fd8449651ecf
#
_entry.id   c4d06774779eff2ca648fd8449651ecf
#
_cell.length_a   1.000
_cell.length_b   1.000
_cell.length_c   1.000
_cell.angle_alpha   90.00
_cell.angle_beta   90.00
_cell.angle_gamma   90.00
#
_symmetry.space_group_name_H-M   'P 1'
#
loop_
_entity.id
_entity.type
_entity.pdbx_description
1 polymer ?
#
loop_
_entity_poly.entity_id
_entity_poly.type
_entity_poly.pdbx_seq_one_letter_code
_entity_poly.pdbx_strand_id
1 'polypeptide(L)'
;PTFASLSNLSSENAIIISEGDHLGKIFFKDLYQTLRLNIFEYTFDEHDETVAYSLSIPFVSTFVFAAVMKHQEAPGTTFKKHMAIAKGLLSEDDYLLQEILFNPRTPGQVANIRTELKNLLEIIEKKDAEGMKAYLTKIREKIK
;
A
#
# COMPACT_ATOMS: atom_id res chain seq x y z
N PRO A 1 2.59 1.08 -12.32
CA PRO A 1 3.54 0.06 -11.81
C PRO A 1 4.97 0.54 -12.00
N THR A 2 5.36 1.49 -11.21
CA THR A 2 6.68 2.14 -11.29
C THR A 2 7.76 1.34 -10.57
N PHE A 3 7.38 0.39 -9.74
CA PHE A 3 8.29 -0.44 -8.95
C PHE A 3 8.48 -1.85 -9.50
N ALA A 4 7.64 -2.27 -10.45
CA ALA A 4 7.72 -3.61 -11.00
C ALA A 4 8.69 -3.65 -12.17
N SER A 5 9.56 -4.64 -12.18
CA SER A 5 10.29 -5.00 -13.40
C SER A 5 9.27 -5.50 -14.42
N LEU A 6 9.13 -4.81 -15.54
CA LEU A 6 8.28 -5.23 -16.66
C LEU A 6 8.80 -6.49 -17.38
N SER A 7 9.78 -7.17 -16.82
CA SER A 7 10.37 -8.39 -17.40
C SER A 7 9.42 -9.59 -17.37
N ASN A 8 8.42 -9.59 -16.48
CA ASN A 8 7.39 -10.63 -16.41
C ASN A 8 6.03 -10.03 -16.07
N LEU A 9 5.20 -9.79 -17.08
CA LEU A 9 3.86 -9.22 -16.92
C LEU A 9 2.84 -10.20 -16.35
N SER A 10 3.10 -11.50 -16.32
CA SER A 10 2.15 -12.50 -15.84
C SER A 10 1.86 -12.44 -14.34
N SER A 11 2.67 -11.72 -13.58
CA SER A 11 2.45 -11.45 -12.14
C SER A 11 1.76 -10.11 -11.88
N GLU A 12 1.57 -9.28 -12.92
CA GLU A 12 1.01 -7.95 -12.79
C GLU A 12 -0.52 -7.97 -12.91
N ASN A 13 -1.14 -7.01 -12.25
CA ASN A 13 -2.59 -6.83 -12.25
C ASN A 13 -2.98 -5.65 -13.13
N ALA A 14 -4.05 -5.82 -13.90
CA ALA A 14 -4.72 -4.75 -14.64
C ALA A 14 -6.14 -4.60 -14.13
N ILE A 15 -6.55 -3.38 -13.83
CA ILE A 15 -7.92 -3.06 -13.43
C ILE A 15 -8.61 -2.39 -14.61
N ILE A 16 -9.79 -2.89 -14.98
CA ILE A 16 -10.67 -2.29 -15.97
C ILE A 16 -11.90 -1.76 -15.24
N ILE A 17 -12.18 -0.48 -15.45
CA ILE A 17 -13.35 0.16 -14.84
C ILE A 17 -14.61 -0.24 -15.60
N SER A 18 -15.59 -0.80 -14.88
CA SER A 18 -16.83 -1.34 -15.45
C SER A 18 -17.69 -0.27 -16.11
N GLU A 19 -17.68 0.97 -15.60
CA GLU A 19 -18.37 2.14 -16.13
C GLU A 19 -17.65 2.82 -17.31
N GLY A 20 -16.45 2.33 -17.69
CA GLY A 20 -15.69 2.85 -18.81
C GLY A 20 -16.34 2.59 -20.19
N ASP A 21 -15.79 3.22 -21.21
CA ASP A 21 -16.24 3.03 -22.60
C ASP A 21 -16.21 1.56 -23.03
N HIS A 22 -17.29 1.11 -23.70
CA HIS A 22 -17.46 -0.28 -24.06
C HIS A 22 -16.38 -0.78 -25.02
N LEU A 23 -16.06 -0.01 -26.06
CA LEU A 23 -15.05 -0.40 -27.05
C LEU A 23 -13.64 -0.37 -26.45
N GLY A 24 -13.34 0.64 -25.63
CA GLY A 24 -12.10 0.72 -24.90
C GLY A 24 -11.90 -0.47 -23.96
N LYS A 25 -12.94 -0.89 -23.24
CA LYS A 25 -12.87 -2.07 -22.38
C LYS A 25 -12.53 -3.35 -23.16
N ILE A 26 -13.19 -3.58 -24.30
CA ILE A 26 -12.90 -4.75 -25.13
C ILE A 26 -11.45 -4.72 -25.60
N PHE A 27 -11.00 -3.59 -26.14
CA PHE A 27 -9.64 -3.44 -26.63
C PHE A 27 -8.58 -3.71 -25.55
N PHE A 28 -8.74 -3.10 -24.36
CA PHE A 28 -7.78 -3.29 -23.29
C PHE A 28 -7.84 -4.68 -22.67
N LYS A 29 -9.01 -5.33 -22.61
CA LYS A 29 -9.11 -6.74 -22.20
C LYS A 29 -8.30 -7.65 -23.13
N ASP A 30 -8.49 -7.54 -24.44
CA ASP A 30 -7.75 -8.35 -25.41
C ASP A 30 -6.24 -8.10 -25.31
N LEU A 31 -5.83 -6.83 -25.19
CA LEU A 31 -4.43 -6.47 -25.02
C LEU A 31 -3.83 -7.10 -23.75
N TYR A 32 -4.49 -6.94 -22.61
CA TYR A 32 -4.00 -7.45 -21.34
C TYR A 32 -4.01 -8.98 -21.27
N GLN A 33 -4.98 -9.64 -21.89
CA GLN A 33 -4.97 -11.11 -22.06
C GLN A 33 -3.78 -11.57 -22.89
N THR A 34 -3.49 -10.89 -24.01
CA THR A 34 -2.32 -11.18 -24.86
C THR A 34 -1.01 -11.03 -24.06
N LEU A 35 -0.93 -10.04 -23.18
CA LEU A 35 0.21 -9.79 -22.28
C LEU A 35 0.22 -10.68 -21.03
N ARG A 36 -0.79 -11.53 -20.86
CA ARG A 36 -0.96 -12.46 -19.71
C ARG A 36 -1.05 -11.79 -18.36
N LEU A 37 -1.60 -10.57 -18.28
CA LEU A 37 -1.88 -9.89 -17.04
C LEU A 37 -3.09 -10.53 -16.32
N ASN A 38 -3.12 -10.41 -14.99
CA ASN A 38 -4.32 -10.74 -14.22
C ASN A 38 -5.32 -9.58 -14.36
N ILE A 39 -6.51 -9.84 -14.91
CA ILE A 39 -7.49 -8.80 -15.18
C ILE A 39 -8.58 -8.83 -14.12
N PHE A 40 -8.84 -7.67 -13.53
CA PHE A 40 -9.94 -7.43 -12.59
C PHE A 40 -10.86 -6.35 -13.15
N GLU A 41 -12.16 -6.50 -12.94
CA GLU A 41 -13.15 -5.48 -13.26
C GLU A 41 -13.70 -4.88 -11.98
N TYR A 42 -13.59 -3.57 -11.85
CA TYR A 42 -14.09 -2.80 -10.71
C TYR A 42 -14.96 -1.65 -11.17
N THR A 43 -15.94 -1.30 -10.38
CA THR A 43 -16.57 0.02 -10.42
C THR A 43 -15.58 1.10 -9.99
N PHE A 44 -15.88 2.38 -10.23
CA PHE A 44 -15.07 3.46 -9.69
C PHE A 44 -14.97 3.40 -8.17
N ASP A 45 -16.08 3.08 -7.50
CA ASP A 45 -16.11 3.01 -6.04
C ASP A 45 -15.25 1.87 -5.48
N GLU A 46 -15.32 0.68 -6.08
CA GLU A 46 -14.45 -0.46 -5.73
C GLU A 46 -12.98 -0.19 -6.02
N HIS A 47 -12.69 0.52 -7.11
CA HIS A 47 -11.33 0.95 -7.43
C HIS A 47 -10.79 1.89 -6.34
N ASP A 48 -11.56 2.92 -5.98
CA ASP A 48 -11.15 3.91 -4.97
C ASP A 48 -10.99 3.27 -3.59
N GLU A 49 -11.86 2.33 -3.23
CA GLU A 49 -11.72 1.56 -1.99
C GLU A 49 -10.43 0.71 -2.00
N THR A 50 -10.16 0.03 -3.12
CA THR A 50 -8.96 -0.79 -3.29
C THR A 50 -7.69 0.06 -3.24
N VAL A 51 -7.66 1.21 -3.92
CA VAL A 51 -6.53 2.15 -3.90
C VAL A 51 -6.28 2.68 -2.48
N ALA A 52 -7.32 3.11 -1.78
CA ALA A 52 -7.19 3.59 -0.41
C ALA A 52 -6.63 2.53 0.54
N TYR A 53 -6.96 1.26 0.33
CA TYR A 53 -6.45 0.17 1.14
C TYR A 53 -5.05 -0.28 0.72
N SER A 54 -4.85 -0.57 -0.57
CA SER A 54 -3.64 -1.23 -1.07
C SER A 54 -2.47 -0.28 -1.31
N LEU A 55 -2.72 1.00 -1.55
CA LEU A 55 -1.69 2.02 -1.79
C LEU A 55 -1.59 3.01 -0.64
N SER A 56 -2.71 3.59 -0.18
CA SER A 56 -2.63 4.66 0.82
C SER A 56 -2.11 4.15 2.17
N ILE A 57 -2.47 2.93 2.61
CA ILE A 57 -1.92 2.36 3.86
C ILE A 57 -0.39 2.22 3.80
N PRO A 58 0.21 1.54 2.80
CA PRO A 58 1.66 1.45 2.67
C PRO A 58 2.33 2.80 2.52
N PHE A 59 1.76 3.71 1.72
CA PHE A 59 2.32 5.04 1.48
C PHE A 59 2.38 5.86 2.77
N VAL A 60 1.26 5.98 3.48
CA VAL A 60 1.19 6.71 4.75
C VAL A 60 2.14 6.13 5.78
N SER A 61 2.20 4.80 5.91
CA SER A 61 3.12 4.12 6.83
C SER A 61 4.58 4.42 6.50
N THR A 62 4.92 4.41 5.21
CA THR A 62 6.27 4.73 4.72
C THR A 62 6.62 6.21 4.93
N PHE A 63 5.68 7.12 4.68
CA PHE A 63 5.89 8.55 4.91
C PHE A 63 6.08 8.88 6.39
N VAL A 64 5.28 8.26 7.27
CA VAL A 64 5.46 8.43 8.72
C VAL A 64 6.83 7.90 9.15
N PHE A 65 7.25 6.73 8.68
CA PHE A 65 8.60 6.22 8.92
C PHE A 65 9.67 7.22 8.44
N ALA A 66 9.58 7.70 7.20
CA ALA A 66 10.54 8.63 6.63
C ALA A 66 10.59 9.97 7.37
N ALA A 67 9.44 10.46 7.85
CA ALA A 67 9.33 11.73 8.58
C ALA A 67 9.95 11.67 9.99
N VAL A 68 9.91 10.50 10.66
CA VAL A 68 10.44 10.36 12.02
C VAL A 68 11.85 9.79 12.07
N MET A 69 12.33 9.20 10.97
CA MET A 69 13.65 8.60 10.93
C MET A 69 14.77 9.66 11.08
N LYS A 70 15.90 9.23 11.67
CA LYS A 70 17.12 10.03 11.75
C LYS A 70 18.26 9.28 11.07
N HIS A 71 19.27 10.01 10.62
CA HIS A 71 20.47 9.41 10.06
C HIS A 71 21.10 8.39 11.05
N GLN A 72 21.50 7.24 10.52
CA GLN A 72 22.17 6.19 11.26
C GLN A 72 23.49 5.84 10.58
N GLU A 73 24.61 5.87 11.33
CA GLU A 73 25.92 5.46 10.82
C GLU A 73 26.01 3.94 10.58
N ALA A 74 25.39 3.16 11.46
CA ALA A 74 25.38 1.70 11.39
C ALA A 74 23.93 1.14 11.39
N PRO A 75 23.15 1.36 10.33
CA PRO A 75 21.75 0.93 10.29
C PRO A 75 21.61 -0.59 10.21
N GLY A 76 20.73 -1.15 11.04
CA GLY A 76 20.35 -2.57 10.98
C GLY A 76 19.61 -2.95 9.68
N THR A 77 19.50 -4.24 9.42
CA THR A 77 18.92 -4.79 8.17
C THR A 77 17.49 -4.31 7.94
N THR A 78 16.64 -4.33 8.98
CA THR A 78 15.25 -3.89 8.89
C THR A 78 15.17 -2.42 8.51
N PHE A 79 15.95 -1.56 9.15
CA PHE A 79 16.01 -0.14 8.83
C PHE A 79 16.42 0.10 7.37
N LYS A 80 17.46 -0.62 6.88
CA LYS A 80 17.91 -0.52 5.47
C LYS A 80 16.81 -0.89 4.48
N LYS A 81 16.01 -1.94 4.77
CA LYS A 81 14.88 -2.35 3.92
C LYS A 81 13.79 -1.28 3.89
N HIS A 82 13.40 -0.72 5.04
CA HIS A 82 12.43 0.37 5.10
C HIS A 82 12.91 1.63 4.38
N MET A 83 14.21 1.96 4.52
CA MET A 83 14.83 3.06 3.77
C MET A 83 14.80 2.85 2.26
N ALA A 84 15.04 1.63 1.78
CA ALA A 84 14.96 1.32 0.35
C ALA A 84 13.53 1.53 -0.19
N ILE A 85 12.52 1.07 0.55
CA ILE A 85 11.12 1.30 0.21
C ILE A 85 10.80 2.80 0.19
N ALA A 86 11.20 3.53 1.24
CA ALA A 86 10.95 4.97 1.33
C ALA A 86 11.62 5.76 0.18
N LYS A 87 12.86 5.42 -0.17
CA LYS A 87 13.55 6.04 -1.31
C LYS A 87 12.86 5.77 -2.63
N GLY A 88 12.42 4.52 -2.88
CA GLY A 88 11.66 4.17 -4.07
C GLY A 88 10.37 4.98 -4.16
N LEU A 89 9.58 4.99 -3.07
CA LEU A 89 8.31 5.69 -3.04
C LEU A 89 8.46 7.22 -3.21
N LEU A 90 9.42 7.83 -2.52
CA LEU A 90 9.67 9.28 -2.59
C LEU A 90 10.39 9.72 -3.88
N SER A 91 10.75 8.80 -4.77
CA SER A 91 11.23 9.13 -6.12
C SER A 91 10.12 9.24 -7.15
N GLU A 92 8.87 8.92 -6.77
CA GLU A 92 7.72 9.11 -7.64
C GLU A 92 7.36 10.58 -7.79
N ASP A 93 6.57 10.88 -8.83
CA ASP A 93 6.07 12.21 -9.07
C ASP A 93 5.10 12.66 -7.96
N ASP A 94 5.28 13.89 -7.48
CA ASP A 94 4.47 14.47 -6.39
C ASP A 94 2.97 14.48 -6.73
N TYR A 95 2.60 14.68 -7.99
CA TYR A 95 1.21 14.68 -8.42
C TYR A 95 0.60 13.28 -8.27
N LEU A 96 1.32 12.23 -8.67
CA LEU A 96 0.88 10.85 -8.49
C LEU A 96 0.68 10.51 -7.01
N LEU A 97 1.63 10.91 -6.16
CA LEU A 97 1.53 10.69 -4.71
C LEU A 97 0.32 11.42 -4.11
N GLN A 98 0.05 12.65 -4.56
CA GLN A 98 -1.10 13.43 -4.11
C GLN A 98 -2.42 12.79 -4.55
N GLU A 99 -2.57 12.38 -5.81
CA GLU A 99 -3.80 11.74 -6.31
C GLU A 99 -4.14 10.47 -5.51
N ILE A 100 -3.15 9.65 -5.20
CA ILE A 100 -3.35 8.45 -4.38
C ILE A 100 -3.77 8.80 -2.94
N LEU A 101 -3.09 9.79 -2.33
CA LEU A 101 -3.34 10.15 -0.93
C LEU A 101 -4.60 11.01 -0.74
N PHE A 102 -5.02 11.75 -1.76
CA PHE A 102 -6.25 12.55 -1.74
C PHE A 102 -7.50 11.75 -2.13
N ASN A 103 -7.35 10.46 -2.38
CA ASN A 103 -8.50 9.56 -2.55
C ASN A 103 -9.49 9.76 -1.38
N PRO A 104 -10.79 9.92 -1.63
CA PRO A 104 -11.79 10.26 -0.61
C PRO A 104 -11.91 9.22 0.52
N ARG A 105 -11.47 7.99 0.30
CA ARG A 105 -11.46 6.92 1.32
C ARG A 105 -10.17 6.84 2.14
N THR A 106 -9.10 7.50 1.73
CA THR A 106 -7.80 7.52 2.43
C THR A 106 -7.90 8.03 3.87
N PRO A 107 -8.65 9.10 4.21
CA PRO A 107 -8.75 9.56 5.59
C PRO A 107 -9.23 8.49 6.58
N GLY A 108 -10.15 7.60 6.14
CA GLY A 108 -10.61 6.47 6.94
C GLY A 108 -9.49 5.47 7.23
N GLN A 109 -8.64 5.16 6.25
CA GLN A 109 -7.49 4.27 6.43
C GLN A 109 -6.42 4.89 7.35
N VAL A 110 -6.19 6.18 7.22
CA VAL A 110 -5.27 6.91 8.12
C VAL A 110 -5.79 6.89 9.56
N ALA A 111 -7.10 7.03 9.76
CA ALA A 111 -7.71 6.91 11.09
C ALA A 111 -7.53 5.50 11.69
N ASN A 112 -7.62 4.45 10.87
CA ASN A 112 -7.35 3.07 11.30
C ASN A 112 -5.88 2.90 11.73
N ILE A 113 -4.92 3.41 10.94
CA ILE A 113 -3.48 3.40 11.29
C ILE A 113 -3.26 4.11 12.63
N ARG A 114 -3.84 5.29 12.81
CA ARG A 114 -3.73 6.05 14.07
C ARG A 114 -4.27 5.27 15.26
N THR A 115 -5.39 4.57 15.09
CA THR A 115 -5.99 3.74 16.14
C THR A 115 -5.07 2.59 16.52
N GLU A 116 -4.55 1.85 15.55
CA GLU A 116 -3.64 0.73 15.80
C GLU A 116 -2.30 1.21 16.40
N LEU A 117 -1.80 2.38 15.97
CA LEU A 117 -0.60 2.98 16.56
C LEU A 117 -0.82 3.36 18.03
N LYS A 118 -1.99 3.91 18.37
CA LYS A 118 -2.36 4.20 19.78
C LYS A 118 -2.44 2.93 20.61
N ASN A 119 -3.09 1.87 20.11
CA ASN A 119 -3.18 0.58 20.79
C ASN A 119 -1.78 -0.01 21.07
N LEU A 120 -0.91 0.03 20.06
CA LEU A 120 0.47 -0.45 20.21
C LEU A 120 1.26 0.39 21.22
N LEU A 121 1.11 1.72 21.19
CA LEU A 121 1.76 2.62 22.12
C LEU A 121 1.37 2.30 23.58
N GLU A 122 0.08 2.09 23.85
CA GLU A 122 -0.40 1.73 25.19
C GLU A 122 0.19 0.43 25.71
N ILE A 123 0.33 -0.60 24.84
CA ILE A 123 0.98 -1.87 25.20
C ILE A 123 2.46 -1.64 25.55
N ILE A 124 3.15 -0.84 24.74
CA ILE A 124 4.59 -0.52 24.94
C ILE A 124 4.80 0.25 26.25
N GLU A 125 4.02 1.30 26.51
CA GLU A 125 4.13 2.14 27.70
C GLU A 125 3.87 1.36 29.00
N LYS A 126 2.87 0.47 28.97
CA LYS A 126 2.54 -0.41 30.09
C LYS A 126 3.50 -1.60 30.24
N LYS A 127 4.38 -1.84 29.26
CA LYS A 127 5.22 -3.06 29.17
C LYS A 127 4.40 -4.35 29.28
N ASP A 128 3.18 -4.33 28.71
CA ASP A 128 2.23 -5.44 28.78
C ASP A 128 2.67 -6.60 27.87
N ALA A 129 3.34 -7.59 28.47
CA ALA A 129 3.88 -8.74 27.73
C ALA A 129 2.77 -9.64 27.16
N GLU A 130 1.68 -9.85 27.88
CA GLU A 130 0.56 -10.68 27.38
C GLU A 130 -0.23 -9.94 26.29
N GLY A 131 -0.49 -8.65 26.48
CA GLY A 131 -1.09 -7.79 25.46
C GLY A 131 -0.25 -7.75 24.18
N MET A 132 1.08 -7.65 24.28
CA MET A 132 1.98 -7.70 23.14
C MET A 132 1.92 -9.03 22.41
N LYS A 133 1.90 -10.14 23.15
CA LYS A 133 1.78 -11.47 22.56
C LYS A 133 0.47 -11.66 21.81
N ALA A 134 -0.66 -11.23 22.40
CA ALA A 134 -1.97 -11.26 21.75
C ALA A 134 -1.99 -10.39 20.48
N TYR A 135 -1.46 -9.16 20.55
CA TYR A 135 -1.35 -8.25 19.42
C TYR A 135 -0.55 -8.84 18.26
N LEU A 136 0.63 -9.41 18.54
CA LEU A 136 1.47 -10.04 17.53
C LEU A 136 0.81 -11.29 16.92
N THR A 137 0.06 -12.07 17.70
CA THR A 137 -0.68 -13.23 17.19
C THR A 137 -1.74 -12.79 16.19
N LYS A 138 -2.54 -11.77 16.51
CA LYS A 138 -3.54 -11.17 15.61
C LYS A 138 -2.92 -10.70 14.29
N ILE A 139 -1.75 -10.05 14.33
CA ILE A 139 -1.06 -9.59 13.11
C ILE A 139 -0.57 -10.76 12.27
N ARG A 140 0.04 -11.79 12.90
CA ARG A 140 0.51 -12.97 12.19
C ARG A 140 -0.60 -13.72 11.46
N GLU A 141 -1.81 -13.72 12.00
CA GLU A 141 -2.98 -14.32 11.35
C GLU A 141 -3.42 -13.56 10.11
N LYS A 142 -3.26 -12.24 10.10
CA LYS A 142 -3.62 -11.39 8.96
C LYS A 142 -2.67 -11.50 7.75
N ILE A 143 -1.43 -11.95 7.97
CA ILE A 143 -0.39 -12.01 6.93
C ILE A 143 -0.08 -13.44 6.48
N LYS A 144 -0.90 -14.42 6.89
CA LYS A 144 -0.86 -15.78 6.36
C LYS A 144 -1.62 -15.85 5.04
#